data_bb7b2f8283be198688db9bf212ceaa7e
#
_entry.id   bb7b2f8283be198688db9bf212ceaa7e
#
_cell.length_a   1.000
_cell.length_b   1.000
_cell.length_c   1.000
_cell.angle_alpha   90.00
_cell.angle_beta   90.00
_cell.angle_gamma   90.00
#
_symmetry.space_group_name_H-M   'P 1'
#
loop_
_entity.id
_entity.type
_entity.pdbx_description
1 polymer ?
#
loop_
_entity_poly.entity_id
_entity_poly.type
_entity_poly.pdbx_seq_one_letter_code
_entity_poly.pdbx_strand_id
1 'polypeptide(L)'
;SRGLGDVYKRQGSRKLNAKNADLEYVVAGLRLAKHLGLSFGLVPFTNIGYNYSNTATIHIDENYTKTTTTNAYIGKGGLHQVYLGAGWEPFKGFSLGVNVSYLWGKYDRSIVNSYSDMSINTISKYYSASVHNYKLDVGLQYTARLSRQDQVTLGAIYSLGHRLNADPSLSIISQNPQTGIRDTTLFTVNNGLELPSAIGGGLGWNHRNQLKIGADYLLQQWSKTSYPNYTMANGNPQYVLTQGMFKDRHKFTFGGEFCQDANSRHFFQRMHYRIGASYATPYLKINGQDGPSEISVSAGFGIPIVNSWNNRSILNISAQWVRQDAKDFIKENTFRINIGLTFNERWFAKWKVQ
;
A
#
# COMPACT_ATOMS: atom_id res chain seq x y z
N SER A 1 9.51 8.35 -9.13
CA SER A 1 8.29 9.13 -9.32
C SER A 1 7.98 9.93 -8.05
N ARG A 2 7.31 11.04 -8.16
CA ARG A 2 6.92 11.91 -7.05
C ARG A 2 5.40 12.05 -7.10
N GLY A 3 4.72 11.59 -6.06
CA GLY A 3 3.27 11.70 -5.94
C GLY A 3 2.88 12.97 -5.18
N LEU A 4 1.93 13.74 -5.71
CA LEU A 4 1.23 14.81 -5.03
C LEU A 4 -0.19 14.34 -4.78
N GLY A 5 -0.60 14.21 -3.52
CA GLY A 5 -1.92 13.71 -3.16
C GLY A 5 -2.73 14.71 -2.34
N ASP A 6 -3.97 14.92 -2.74
CA ASP A 6 -5.00 15.56 -1.91
C ASP A 6 -5.94 14.47 -1.36
N VAL A 7 -6.05 14.40 -0.05
CA VAL A 7 -6.93 13.46 0.65
C VAL A 7 -8.14 14.21 1.19
N TYR A 8 -9.33 13.82 0.73
CA TYR A 8 -10.59 14.33 1.25
C TYR A 8 -11.20 13.31 2.21
N LYS A 9 -11.24 13.63 3.49
CA LYS A 9 -11.92 12.84 4.52
C LYS A 9 -13.26 13.48 4.86
N ARG A 10 -14.34 12.70 4.77
CA ARG A 10 -15.67 13.14 5.19
C ARG A 10 -16.10 12.33 6.40
N GLN A 11 -16.18 13.01 7.55
CA GLN A 11 -16.75 12.48 8.77
C GLN A 11 -17.99 13.33 9.12
N GLY A 12 -19.17 12.77 8.95
CA GLY A 12 -20.42 13.53 9.09
C GLY A 12 -20.50 14.70 8.09
N SER A 13 -20.72 15.92 8.59
CA SER A 13 -20.80 17.15 7.80
C SER A 13 -19.46 17.86 7.60
N ARG A 14 -18.38 17.44 8.27
CA ARG A 14 -17.06 18.08 8.17
C ARG A 14 -16.22 17.45 7.07
N LYS A 15 -15.67 18.29 6.17
CA LYS A 15 -14.66 17.93 5.19
C LYS A 15 -13.29 18.35 5.72
N LEU A 16 -12.36 17.40 5.78
CA LEU A 16 -10.96 17.66 6.13
C LEU A 16 -10.11 17.37 4.90
N ASN A 17 -9.27 18.33 4.51
CA ASN A 17 -8.32 18.17 3.41
C ASN A 17 -6.92 18.04 3.99
N ALA A 18 -6.20 17.03 3.54
CA ALA A 18 -4.77 16.88 3.81
C ALA A 18 -4.01 16.85 2.48
N LYS A 19 -2.92 17.62 2.41
CA LYS A 19 -2.02 17.64 1.25
C LYS A 19 -0.72 16.95 1.65
N ASN A 20 -0.26 16.05 0.80
CA ASN A 20 1.01 15.36 1.00
C ASN A 20 1.77 15.25 -0.32
N ALA A 21 3.09 15.30 -0.24
CA ALA A 21 3.99 15.03 -1.36
C ALA A 21 5.00 13.98 -0.92
N ASP A 22 5.06 12.87 -1.63
CA ASP A 22 5.89 11.74 -1.26
C ASP A 22 6.65 11.17 -2.46
N LEU A 23 7.77 10.49 -2.20
CA LEU A 23 8.52 9.74 -3.20
C LEU A 23 7.88 8.35 -3.32
N GLU A 24 7.26 8.07 -4.48
CA GLU A 24 6.59 6.78 -4.65
C GLU A 24 7.56 5.61 -4.81
N TYR A 25 8.56 5.73 -5.68
CA TYR A 25 9.56 4.67 -5.86
C TYR A 25 10.77 5.13 -6.67
N VAL A 26 11.87 4.42 -6.47
CA VAL A 26 13.06 4.47 -7.33
C VAL A 26 13.41 3.03 -7.66
N VAL A 27 13.37 2.66 -8.92
CA VAL A 27 13.67 1.30 -9.39
C VAL A 27 14.61 1.34 -10.58
N ALA A 28 15.49 0.36 -10.65
CA ALA A 28 16.38 0.18 -11.78
C ALA A 28 16.41 -1.30 -12.19
N GLY A 29 16.63 -1.54 -13.46
CA GLY A 29 16.78 -2.87 -14.02
C GLY A 29 17.94 -2.92 -15.00
N LEU A 30 18.67 -4.01 -15.00
CA LEU A 30 19.78 -4.24 -15.90
C LEU A 30 19.78 -5.66 -16.43
N ARG A 31 20.23 -5.82 -17.65
CA ARG A 31 20.41 -7.13 -18.28
C ARG A 31 21.85 -7.60 -18.05
N LEU A 32 22.00 -8.67 -17.25
CA LEU A 32 23.32 -9.24 -16.98
C LEU A 32 23.80 -10.13 -18.13
N ALA A 33 22.91 -10.96 -18.66
CA ALA A 33 23.20 -11.90 -19.73
C ALA A 33 22.02 -12.02 -20.68
N LYS A 34 22.14 -12.84 -21.73
CA LYS A 34 21.12 -12.99 -22.78
C LYS A 34 19.74 -13.38 -22.24
N HIS A 35 19.68 -14.17 -21.18
CA HIS A 35 18.44 -14.68 -20.57
C HIS A 35 18.34 -14.37 -19.07
N LEU A 36 19.19 -13.47 -18.55
CA LEU A 36 19.25 -13.13 -17.15
C LEU A 36 19.18 -11.62 -16.96
N GLY A 37 18.20 -11.17 -16.17
CA GLY A 37 18.02 -9.79 -15.77
C GLY A 37 18.07 -9.64 -14.26
N LEU A 38 18.51 -8.47 -13.80
CA LEU A 38 18.41 -8.04 -12.42
C LEU A 38 17.56 -6.79 -12.33
N SER A 39 16.90 -6.64 -11.21
CA SER A 39 16.21 -5.41 -10.83
C SER A 39 16.46 -5.11 -9.36
N PHE A 40 16.51 -3.85 -9.02
CA PHE A 40 16.59 -3.41 -7.63
C PHE A 40 15.87 -2.08 -7.47
N GLY A 41 15.44 -1.80 -6.26
CA GLY A 41 14.72 -0.55 -6.02
C GLY A 41 14.35 -0.33 -4.57
N LEU A 42 13.95 0.91 -4.32
CA LEU A 42 13.38 1.39 -3.07
C LEU A 42 11.92 1.72 -3.33
N VAL A 43 11.03 1.12 -2.54
CA VAL A 43 9.58 1.27 -2.70
C VAL A 43 8.94 1.40 -1.32
N PRO A 44 8.00 2.32 -1.08
CA PRO A 44 7.19 2.29 0.12
C PRO A 44 6.36 1.01 0.15
N PHE A 45 6.30 0.33 1.30
CA PHE A 45 5.53 -0.89 1.47
C PHE A 45 4.16 -0.60 2.08
N THR A 46 4.12 0.19 3.17
CA THR A 46 2.89 0.69 3.78
C THR A 46 3.08 2.14 4.19
N ASN A 47 1.98 2.88 4.26
CA ASN A 47 1.95 4.24 4.80
C ASN A 47 0.77 4.38 5.74
N ILE A 48 1.00 4.98 6.92
CA ILE A 48 -0.02 5.27 7.92
C ILE A 48 0.04 6.77 8.19
N GLY A 49 -1.05 7.47 7.90
CA GLY A 49 -1.15 8.91 8.13
C GLY A 49 -2.59 9.32 8.34
N TYR A 50 -3.05 9.37 9.59
CA TYR A 50 -4.36 9.88 9.94
C TYR A 50 -4.35 10.65 11.26
N ASN A 51 -5.18 11.66 11.36
CA ASN A 51 -5.43 12.42 12.57
C ASN A 51 -6.88 12.91 12.52
N TYR A 52 -7.73 12.34 13.36
CA TYR A 52 -9.12 12.74 13.46
C TYR A 52 -9.65 12.55 14.88
N SER A 53 -10.72 13.26 15.21
CA SER A 53 -11.42 13.11 16.48
C SER A 53 -12.92 13.09 16.26
N ASN A 54 -13.62 12.40 17.15
CA ASN A 54 -15.06 12.46 17.24
C ASN A 54 -15.45 12.83 18.68
N THR A 55 -16.58 13.50 18.79
CA THR A 55 -17.13 13.93 20.07
C THR A 55 -18.57 13.42 20.16
N ALA A 56 -18.92 12.85 21.30
CA ALA A 56 -20.25 12.37 21.60
C ALA A 56 -20.66 12.81 23.01
N THR A 57 -21.94 13.07 23.21
CA THR A 57 -22.50 13.31 24.56
C THR A 57 -22.97 11.99 25.13
N ILE A 58 -22.53 11.68 26.33
CA ILE A 58 -22.92 10.48 27.08
C ILE A 58 -23.55 10.87 28.41
N HIS A 59 -24.34 9.98 28.99
CA HIS A 59 -24.87 10.08 30.32
C HIS A 59 -24.02 9.22 31.27
N ILE A 60 -23.59 9.76 32.40
CA ILE A 60 -22.65 9.08 33.28
C ILE A 60 -23.40 8.39 34.43
N ASP A 61 -24.55 8.91 34.84
CA ASP A 61 -25.30 8.44 36.01
C ASP A 61 -26.80 8.31 35.73
N GLU A 62 -27.52 7.74 36.70
CA GLU A 62 -28.99 7.64 36.69
C GLU A 62 -29.71 8.98 36.69
N ASN A 63 -29.05 10.07 37.13
CA ASN A 63 -29.56 11.42 37.11
C ASN A 63 -29.38 12.15 35.78
N TYR A 64 -28.95 11.41 34.73
CA TYR A 64 -28.73 11.92 33.38
C TYR A 64 -27.71 13.09 33.33
N THR A 65 -26.69 13.06 34.18
CA THR A 65 -25.58 14.02 34.08
C THR A 65 -24.88 13.84 32.75
N LYS A 66 -24.95 14.89 31.93
CA LYS A 66 -24.36 14.89 30.57
C LYS A 66 -22.89 15.22 30.64
N THR A 67 -22.06 14.38 30.09
CA THR A 67 -20.66 14.69 29.77
C THR A 67 -20.36 14.50 28.29
N THR A 68 -19.39 15.23 27.82
CA THR A 68 -18.91 15.10 26.45
C THR A 68 -17.67 14.25 26.46
N THR A 69 -17.67 13.16 25.70
CA THR A 69 -16.48 12.35 25.41
C THR A 69 -15.87 12.74 24.08
N THR A 70 -14.58 12.93 24.07
CA THR A 70 -13.81 13.17 22.84
C THR A 70 -12.82 12.04 22.64
N ASN A 71 -12.93 11.37 21.50
CA ASN A 71 -12.02 10.31 21.09
C ASN A 71 -11.13 10.84 19.97
N ALA A 72 -9.83 10.96 20.22
CA ALA A 72 -8.84 11.35 19.22
C ALA A 72 -8.05 10.14 18.75
N TYR A 73 -7.89 10.01 17.43
CA TYR A 73 -7.21 8.92 16.76
C TYR A 73 -6.09 9.49 15.90
N ILE A 74 -4.86 9.11 16.19
CA ILE A 74 -3.69 9.55 15.45
C ILE A 74 -2.89 8.31 15.04
N GLY A 75 -2.54 8.24 13.78
CA GLY A 75 -1.63 7.20 13.25
C GLY A 75 -0.60 7.83 12.36
N LYS A 76 0.65 7.41 12.50
CA LYS A 76 1.78 7.88 11.71
C LYS A 76 2.82 6.79 11.51
N GLY A 77 3.60 6.92 10.44
CA GLY A 77 4.68 6.02 10.09
C GLY A 77 4.37 5.18 8.86
N GLY A 78 5.05 4.08 8.74
CA GLY A 78 4.94 3.15 7.61
C GLY A 78 6.17 2.29 7.47
N LEU A 79 6.10 1.34 6.54
CA LEU A 79 7.19 0.45 6.22
C LEU A 79 7.71 0.77 4.82
N HIS A 80 9.00 0.71 4.67
CA HIS A 80 9.72 0.82 3.41
C HIS A 80 10.32 -0.52 3.03
N GLN A 81 10.60 -0.72 1.76
CA GLN A 81 11.34 -1.89 1.29
C GLN A 81 12.40 -1.50 0.28
N VAL A 82 13.54 -2.12 0.39
CA VAL A 82 14.54 -2.23 -0.68
C VAL A 82 14.50 -3.66 -1.18
N TYR A 83 14.52 -3.85 -2.49
CA TYR A 83 14.50 -5.17 -3.06
C TYR A 83 15.60 -5.39 -4.08
N LEU A 84 16.00 -6.65 -4.20
CA LEU A 84 16.83 -7.18 -5.26
C LEU A 84 16.07 -8.33 -5.93
N GLY A 85 15.87 -8.22 -7.24
CA GLY A 85 15.18 -9.21 -8.03
C GLY A 85 16.07 -9.79 -9.10
N ALA A 86 15.89 -11.07 -9.38
CA ALA A 86 16.51 -11.77 -10.50
C ALA A 86 15.43 -12.42 -11.35
N GLY A 87 15.56 -12.30 -12.67
CA GLY A 87 14.69 -12.94 -13.64
C GLY A 87 15.49 -13.75 -14.64
N TRP A 88 15.07 -14.99 -14.87
CA TRP A 88 15.70 -15.92 -15.77
C TRP A 88 14.71 -16.48 -16.80
N GLU A 89 15.08 -16.45 -18.08
CA GLU A 89 14.33 -17.03 -19.19
C GLU A 89 15.02 -18.32 -19.66
N PRO A 90 14.71 -19.49 -19.07
CA PRO A 90 15.35 -20.77 -19.45
C PRO A 90 15.08 -21.15 -20.90
N PHE A 91 13.89 -20.87 -21.40
CA PHE A 91 13.51 -21.05 -22.80
C PHE A 91 12.56 -19.94 -23.24
N LYS A 92 12.51 -19.72 -24.53
CA LYS A 92 11.80 -18.59 -25.14
C LYS A 92 10.33 -18.51 -24.70
N GLY A 93 9.98 -17.37 -24.13
CA GLY A 93 8.62 -17.06 -23.68
C GLY A 93 8.31 -17.52 -22.26
N PHE A 94 9.13 -18.35 -21.63
CA PHE A 94 8.94 -18.74 -20.23
C PHE A 94 9.98 -18.08 -19.33
N SER A 95 9.55 -17.41 -18.30
CA SER A 95 10.43 -16.68 -17.37
C SER A 95 10.10 -17.02 -15.93
N LEU A 96 11.13 -17.16 -15.13
CA LEU A 96 11.06 -17.30 -13.67
C LEU A 96 11.69 -16.08 -13.03
N GLY A 97 11.10 -15.64 -11.93
CA GLY A 97 11.60 -14.50 -11.18
C GLY A 97 11.56 -14.73 -9.68
N VAL A 98 12.55 -14.17 -9.00
CA VAL A 98 12.62 -14.14 -7.53
C VAL A 98 12.97 -12.73 -7.09
N ASN A 99 12.23 -12.20 -6.11
CA ASN A 99 12.54 -10.94 -5.45
C ASN A 99 12.76 -11.19 -3.97
N VAL A 100 13.89 -10.73 -3.46
CA VAL A 100 14.19 -10.67 -2.04
C VAL A 100 14.16 -9.20 -1.62
N SER A 101 13.36 -8.89 -0.61
CA SER A 101 13.22 -7.53 -0.10
C SER A 101 13.60 -7.48 1.38
N TYR A 102 14.21 -6.37 1.79
CA TYR A 102 14.36 -6.01 3.19
C TYR A 102 13.32 -4.96 3.53
N LEU A 103 12.52 -5.24 4.55
CA LEU A 103 11.48 -4.38 5.09
C LEU A 103 11.97 -3.70 6.35
N TRP A 104 11.78 -2.38 6.44
CA TRP A 104 12.06 -1.64 7.68
C TRP A 104 11.09 -0.49 7.87
N GLY A 105 10.92 -0.08 9.10
CA GLY A 105 10.11 1.07 9.45
C GLY A 105 9.52 0.97 10.84
N LYS A 106 8.72 1.97 11.17
CA LYS A 106 8.03 2.08 12.44
C LYS A 106 6.61 2.59 12.21
N TYR A 107 5.67 2.10 12.98
CA TYR A 107 4.38 2.73 13.10
C TYR A 107 4.07 3.11 14.54
N ASP A 108 3.41 4.24 14.72
CA ASP A 108 2.87 4.72 15.96
C ASP A 108 1.39 5.02 15.77
N ARG A 109 0.55 4.52 16.66
CA ARG A 109 -0.88 4.76 16.69
C ARG A 109 -1.27 5.16 18.10
N SER A 110 -2.04 6.24 18.25
CA SER A 110 -2.59 6.62 19.53
C SER A 110 -4.12 6.76 19.48
N ILE A 111 -4.75 6.39 20.59
CA ILE A 111 -6.17 6.58 20.85
C ILE A 111 -6.25 7.26 22.18
N VAL A 112 -6.82 8.48 22.21
CA VAL A 112 -7.00 9.25 23.42
C VAL A 112 -8.49 9.47 23.65
N ASN A 113 -8.98 8.99 24.80
CA ASN A 113 -10.35 9.19 25.26
C ASN A 113 -10.33 10.20 26.39
N SER A 114 -10.90 11.37 26.17
CA SER A 114 -11.02 12.44 27.16
C SER A 114 -12.48 12.79 27.38
N TYR A 115 -12.75 13.35 28.54
CA TYR A 115 -14.10 13.74 28.99
C TYR A 115 -14.13 15.22 29.39
N SER A 116 -15.29 15.86 29.20
CA SER A 116 -15.49 17.25 29.69
C SER A 116 -15.53 17.34 31.21
N ASP A 117 -15.86 16.25 31.88
CA ASP A 117 -15.79 16.12 33.33
C ASP A 117 -14.36 15.78 33.75
N MET A 118 -13.71 16.68 34.47
CA MET A 118 -12.32 16.56 34.91
C MET A 118 -12.12 15.51 36.01
N SER A 119 -13.19 15.03 36.66
CA SER A 119 -13.13 13.94 37.64
C SER A 119 -12.89 12.57 36.97
N ILE A 120 -13.21 12.45 35.67
CA ILE A 120 -13.05 11.23 34.91
C ILE A 120 -11.66 11.19 34.28
N ASN A 121 -10.97 10.07 34.47
CA ASN A 121 -9.64 9.89 33.94
C ASN A 121 -9.63 9.89 32.41
N THR A 122 -8.69 10.61 31.82
CA THR A 122 -8.33 10.51 30.41
C THR A 122 -7.55 9.22 30.19
N ILE A 123 -7.98 8.40 29.24
CA ILE A 123 -7.31 7.16 28.88
C ILE A 123 -6.61 7.34 27.53
N SER A 124 -5.29 7.17 27.53
CA SER A 124 -4.46 7.24 26.34
C SER A 124 -3.85 5.86 26.05
N LYS A 125 -4.06 5.34 24.85
CA LYS A 125 -3.48 4.08 24.38
C LYS A 125 -2.51 4.38 23.26
N TYR A 126 -1.24 4.03 23.45
CA TYR A 126 -0.17 4.20 22.47
C TYR A 126 0.31 2.84 21.98
N TYR A 127 0.10 2.57 20.72
CA TYR A 127 0.57 1.36 20.04
C TYR A 127 1.78 1.73 19.20
N SER A 128 2.86 0.98 19.34
CA SER A 128 4.02 1.18 18.49
C SER A 128 4.70 -0.14 18.15
N ALA A 129 5.27 -0.23 16.95
CA ALA A 129 6.16 -1.32 16.60
C ALA A 129 7.21 -0.85 15.58
N SER A 130 8.43 -1.36 15.75
CA SER A 130 9.51 -1.27 14.76
C SER A 130 9.62 -2.60 14.05
N VAL A 131 9.73 -2.57 12.73
CA VAL A 131 9.82 -3.76 11.88
C VAL A 131 11.14 -3.76 11.15
N HIS A 132 11.86 -4.87 11.23
CA HIS A 132 13.07 -5.16 10.48
C HIS A 132 13.01 -6.61 10.02
N ASN A 133 12.68 -6.86 8.75
CA ASN A 133 12.48 -8.21 8.27
C ASN A 133 12.69 -8.33 6.76
N TYR A 134 12.60 -9.55 6.24
CA TYR A 134 12.66 -9.83 4.82
C TYR A 134 11.26 -10.10 4.25
N LYS A 135 11.16 -10.05 2.93
CA LYS A 135 10.01 -10.51 2.16
C LYS A 135 10.52 -11.23 0.91
N LEU A 136 9.92 -12.38 0.60
CA LEU A 136 10.28 -13.21 -0.54
C LEU A 136 9.07 -13.33 -1.47
N ASP A 137 9.29 -12.97 -2.74
CA ASP A 137 8.32 -13.14 -3.81
C ASP A 137 8.94 -14.01 -4.91
N VAL A 138 8.17 -14.96 -5.40
CA VAL A 138 8.52 -15.75 -6.56
C VAL A 138 7.45 -15.59 -7.62
N GLY A 139 7.87 -15.61 -8.89
CA GLY A 139 6.95 -15.42 -10.00
C GLY A 139 7.34 -16.28 -11.19
N LEU A 140 6.34 -16.60 -11.98
CA LEU A 140 6.51 -17.23 -13.26
C LEU A 140 5.67 -16.50 -14.31
N GLN A 141 6.15 -16.50 -15.53
CA GLN A 141 5.49 -15.85 -16.65
C GLN A 141 5.68 -16.69 -17.91
N TYR A 142 4.63 -16.82 -18.68
CA TYR A 142 4.67 -17.44 -20.01
C TYR A 142 4.06 -16.50 -21.05
N THR A 143 4.83 -16.20 -22.10
CA THR A 143 4.40 -15.35 -23.22
C THR A 143 4.27 -16.19 -24.48
N ALA A 144 3.04 -16.37 -24.95
CA ALA A 144 2.72 -17.04 -26.20
C ALA A 144 2.51 -16.01 -27.32
N ARG A 145 3.07 -16.26 -28.48
CA ARG A 145 2.77 -15.52 -29.72
C ARG A 145 1.65 -16.24 -30.45
N LEU A 146 0.44 -15.65 -30.44
CA LEU A 146 -0.72 -16.20 -31.13
C LEU A 146 -0.64 -15.92 -32.64
N SER A 147 -0.12 -14.74 -32.98
CA SER A 147 0.05 -14.32 -34.37
C SER A 147 1.30 -13.43 -34.52
N ARG A 148 1.54 -12.92 -35.75
CA ARG A 148 2.60 -11.92 -35.99
C ARG A 148 2.32 -10.61 -35.23
N GLN A 149 1.09 -10.35 -34.88
CA GLN A 149 0.60 -9.11 -34.30
C GLN A 149 0.17 -9.25 -32.84
N ASP A 150 -0.13 -10.48 -32.39
CA ASP A 150 -0.74 -10.74 -31.09
C ASP A 150 0.16 -11.58 -30.20
N GLN A 151 0.32 -11.12 -28.97
CA GLN A 151 0.99 -11.85 -27.90
C GLN A 151 0.09 -11.88 -26.68
N VAL A 152 0.01 -13.03 -26.04
CA VAL A 152 -0.67 -13.24 -24.76
C VAL A 152 0.35 -13.65 -23.73
N THR A 153 0.30 -13.02 -22.58
CA THR A 153 1.16 -13.30 -21.43
C THR A 153 0.33 -13.76 -20.27
N LEU A 154 0.68 -14.92 -19.71
CA LEU A 154 0.14 -15.42 -18.44
C LEU A 154 1.21 -15.25 -17.38
N GLY A 155 0.82 -14.78 -16.20
CA GLY A 155 1.69 -14.61 -15.06
C GLY A 155 1.09 -15.21 -13.80
N ALA A 156 1.94 -15.73 -12.91
CA ALA A 156 1.56 -16.10 -11.57
C ALA A 156 2.64 -15.65 -10.59
N ILE A 157 2.22 -15.24 -9.40
CA ILE A 157 3.10 -14.82 -8.31
C ILE A 157 2.71 -15.50 -7.01
N TYR A 158 3.69 -15.74 -6.18
CA TYR A 158 3.52 -16.18 -4.81
C TYR A 158 4.41 -15.36 -3.89
N SER A 159 3.84 -14.81 -2.82
CA SER A 159 4.56 -14.11 -1.76
C SER A 159 4.51 -14.95 -0.50
N LEU A 160 5.67 -15.19 0.10
CA LEU A 160 5.80 -15.97 1.32
C LEU A 160 5.26 -15.20 2.52
N GLY A 161 4.26 -15.78 3.19
CA GLY A 161 3.76 -15.29 4.48
C GLY A 161 4.62 -15.82 5.62
N HIS A 162 4.93 -14.96 6.59
CA HIS A 162 5.68 -15.37 7.79
C HIS A 162 5.58 -14.33 8.90
N ARG A 163 5.99 -14.71 10.09
CA ARG A 163 6.10 -13.80 11.24
C ARG A 163 7.24 -12.83 11.04
N LEU A 164 6.98 -11.58 11.42
CA LEU A 164 7.98 -10.52 11.39
C LEU A 164 8.74 -10.47 12.71
N ASN A 165 10.02 -10.16 12.64
CA ASN A 165 10.81 -9.76 13.81
C ASN A 165 10.38 -8.33 14.19
N ALA A 166 9.33 -8.27 15.01
CA ALA A 166 8.73 -7.01 15.46
C ALA A 166 7.98 -7.26 16.77
N ASP A 167 8.28 -6.46 17.77
CA ASP A 167 7.71 -6.55 19.11
C ASP A 167 6.74 -5.38 19.32
N PRO A 168 5.46 -5.54 18.90
CA PRO A 168 4.46 -4.50 19.11
C PRO A 168 4.21 -4.29 20.60
N SER A 169 4.19 -3.02 20.98
CA SER A 169 3.96 -2.57 22.35
C SER A 169 2.68 -1.74 22.45
N LEU A 170 2.04 -1.84 23.59
CA LEU A 170 0.89 -1.03 23.98
C LEU A 170 1.18 -0.40 25.33
N SER A 171 1.22 0.93 25.37
CA SER A 171 1.26 1.71 26.60
C SER A 171 -0.13 2.31 26.86
N ILE A 172 -0.71 1.99 28.01
CA ILE A 172 -1.97 2.55 28.47
C ILE A 172 -1.66 3.52 29.60
N ILE A 173 -2.08 4.77 29.42
CA ILE A 173 -1.91 5.83 30.40
C ILE A 173 -3.30 6.27 30.86
N SER A 174 -3.56 6.15 32.16
CA SER A 174 -4.72 6.70 32.84
C SER A 174 -4.26 7.92 33.61
N GLN A 175 -4.80 9.08 33.29
CA GLN A 175 -4.45 10.34 33.95
C GLN A 175 -5.72 11.06 34.45
N ASN A 176 -5.74 11.43 35.70
CA ASN A 176 -6.79 12.28 36.25
C ASN A 176 -6.47 13.75 35.91
N PRO A 177 -7.34 14.44 35.14
CA PRO A 177 -7.09 15.83 34.75
C PRO A 177 -7.10 16.81 35.93
N GLN A 178 -7.86 16.52 36.99
CA GLN A 178 -8.02 17.39 38.15
C GLN A 178 -6.82 17.30 39.11
N THR A 179 -6.35 16.08 39.38
CA THR A 179 -5.27 15.86 40.36
C THR A 179 -3.88 15.72 39.69
N GLY A 180 -3.84 15.50 38.39
CA GLY A 180 -2.61 15.22 37.66
C GLY A 180 -2.03 13.82 37.90
N ILE A 181 -2.68 13.01 38.75
CA ILE A 181 -2.23 11.63 39.04
C ILE A 181 -2.27 10.81 37.74
N ARG A 182 -1.18 10.11 37.49
CA ARG A 182 -0.98 9.32 36.27
C ARG A 182 -0.55 7.90 36.63
N ASP A 183 -1.21 6.92 36.01
CA ASP A 183 -0.83 5.51 36.02
C ASP A 183 -0.50 5.06 34.62
N THR A 184 0.51 4.20 34.48
CA THR A 184 1.00 3.72 33.17
C THR A 184 1.22 2.22 33.21
N THR A 185 0.56 1.52 32.30
CA THR A 185 0.74 0.08 32.10
C THR A 185 1.34 -0.16 30.72
N LEU A 186 2.38 -0.99 30.64
CA LEU A 186 3.06 -1.35 29.40
C LEU A 186 2.90 -2.84 29.13
N PHE A 187 2.55 -3.15 27.88
CA PHE A 187 2.46 -4.52 27.36
C PHE A 187 3.35 -4.63 26.13
N THR A 188 3.94 -5.80 25.91
CA THR A 188 4.74 -6.12 24.72
C THR A 188 4.46 -7.56 24.29
N VAL A 189 4.34 -7.78 23.00
CA VAL A 189 4.19 -9.11 22.40
C VAL A 189 5.36 -9.36 21.47
N ASN A 190 6.15 -10.37 21.78
CA ASN A 190 7.32 -10.73 20.98
C ASN A 190 6.88 -11.31 19.62
N ASN A 191 7.51 -10.84 18.53
CA ASN A 191 7.24 -11.28 17.16
C ASN A 191 5.74 -11.26 16.82
N GLY A 192 5.04 -10.21 17.26
CA GLY A 192 3.59 -10.12 17.24
C GLY A 192 2.97 -9.68 15.91
N LEU A 193 3.75 -9.48 14.86
CA LEU A 193 3.25 -9.10 13.55
C LEU A 193 3.51 -10.19 12.52
N GLU A 194 2.63 -10.34 11.54
CA GLU A 194 2.74 -11.34 10.48
C GLU A 194 2.47 -10.72 9.11
N LEU A 195 3.22 -11.16 8.10
CA LEU A 195 2.88 -10.94 6.69
C LEU A 195 1.99 -12.09 6.21
N PRO A 196 0.88 -11.80 5.51
CA PRO A 196 0.09 -12.84 4.89
C PRO A 196 0.81 -13.45 3.70
N SER A 197 0.60 -14.72 3.43
CA SER A 197 0.91 -15.27 2.12
C SER A 197 -0.01 -14.66 1.08
N ALA A 198 0.51 -14.46 -0.14
CA ALA A 198 -0.28 -13.96 -1.23
C ALA A 198 -0.06 -14.79 -2.49
N ILE A 199 -1.14 -14.99 -3.25
CA ILE A 199 -1.13 -15.69 -4.53
C ILE A 199 -1.80 -14.80 -5.54
N GLY A 200 -1.14 -14.59 -6.67
CA GLY A 200 -1.69 -13.78 -7.75
C GLY A 200 -1.56 -14.44 -9.11
N GLY A 201 -2.45 -14.07 -10.01
CA GLY A 201 -2.42 -14.46 -11.40
C GLY A 201 -2.82 -13.30 -12.30
N GLY A 202 -2.23 -13.24 -13.50
CA GLY A 202 -2.49 -12.18 -14.44
C GLY A 202 -2.50 -12.67 -15.90
N LEU A 203 -3.26 -11.93 -16.69
CA LEU A 203 -3.37 -12.12 -18.13
C LEU A 203 -3.08 -10.78 -18.81
N GLY A 204 -2.17 -10.78 -19.78
CA GLY A 204 -1.86 -9.64 -20.63
C GLY A 204 -2.04 -9.98 -22.10
N TRP A 205 -2.64 -9.07 -22.87
CA TRP A 205 -2.72 -9.14 -24.32
C TRP A 205 -2.06 -7.91 -24.94
N ASN A 206 -1.22 -8.14 -25.92
CA ASN A 206 -0.51 -7.10 -26.66
C ASN A 206 -0.79 -7.28 -28.16
N HIS A 207 -1.44 -6.27 -28.75
CA HIS A 207 -1.74 -6.19 -30.17
C HIS A 207 -0.82 -5.16 -30.85
N ARG A 208 -0.01 -5.61 -31.81
CA ARG A 208 0.91 -4.78 -32.63
C ARG A 208 1.88 -3.89 -31.84
N ASN A 209 2.09 -4.14 -30.54
CA ASN A 209 2.75 -3.22 -29.62
C ASN A 209 2.08 -1.83 -29.49
N GLN A 210 0.87 -1.69 -30.05
CA GLN A 210 0.09 -0.46 -30.01
C GLN A 210 -0.93 -0.48 -28.88
N LEU A 211 -1.64 -1.60 -28.72
CA LEU A 211 -2.65 -1.79 -27.68
C LEU A 211 -2.19 -2.89 -26.74
N LYS A 212 -2.10 -2.59 -25.46
CA LYS A 212 -1.86 -3.56 -24.39
C LYS A 212 -3.00 -3.51 -23.41
N ILE A 213 -3.55 -4.66 -23.06
CA ILE A 213 -4.61 -4.80 -22.05
C ILE A 213 -4.14 -5.85 -21.06
N GLY A 214 -4.40 -5.61 -19.78
CA GLY A 214 -4.06 -6.55 -18.72
C GLY A 214 -5.14 -6.62 -17.66
N ALA A 215 -5.27 -7.80 -17.06
CA ALA A 215 -6.12 -8.06 -15.91
C ALA A 215 -5.36 -8.93 -14.92
N ASP A 216 -5.39 -8.54 -13.64
CA ASP A 216 -4.70 -9.23 -12.57
C ASP A 216 -5.65 -9.50 -11.41
N TYR A 217 -5.46 -10.62 -10.77
CA TYR A 217 -6.10 -10.99 -9.52
C TYR A 217 -5.04 -11.32 -8.46
N LEU A 218 -5.22 -10.79 -7.25
CA LEU A 218 -4.36 -11.04 -6.10
C LEU A 218 -5.20 -11.44 -4.89
N LEU A 219 -4.89 -12.59 -4.31
CA LEU A 219 -5.43 -13.06 -3.04
C LEU A 219 -4.35 -12.91 -1.96
N GLN A 220 -4.66 -12.17 -0.90
CA GLN A 220 -3.84 -12.06 0.31
C GLN A 220 -4.56 -12.76 1.46
N GLN A 221 -3.93 -13.80 2.03
CA GLN A 221 -4.52 -14.65 3.05
C GLN A 221 -4.39 -14.06 4.47
N TRP A 222 -4.99 -12.90 4.69
CA TRP A 222 -4.99 -12.22 5.97
C TRP A 222 -5.76 -12.97 7.06
N SER A 223 -6.75 -13.80 6.71
CA SER A 223 -7.54 -14.58 7.67
C SER A 223 -6.70 -15.53 8.52
N LYS A 224 -5.53 -15.94 8.01
CA LYS A 224 -4.60 -16.85 8.68
C LYS A 224 -3.62 -16.12 9.61
N THR A 225 -3.56 -14.81 9.57
CA THR A 225 -2.62 -14.02 10.36
C THR A 225 -3.17 -13.73 11.76
N SER A 226 -2.27 -13.69 12.73
CA SER A 226 -2.55 -13.25 14.10
C SER A 226 -2.16 -11.79 14.24
N TYR A 227 -2.84 -11.07 15.12
CA TYR A 227 -2.53 -9.68 15.42
C TYR A 227 -2.65 -9.41 16.93
N PRO A 228 -1.78 -8.56 17.50
CA PRO A 228 -1.85 -8.21 18.91
C PRO A 228 -3.12 -7.42 19.22
N ASN A 229 -3.91 -7.94 20.14
CA ASN A 229 -5.15 -7.31 20.57
C ASN A 229 -5.19 -7.14 22.08
N TYR A 230 -5.71 -6.01 22.52
CA TYR A 230 -5.97 -5.74 23.93
C TYR A 230 -7.32 -6.33 24.31
N THR A 231 -7.31 -7.23 25.28
CA THR A 231 -8.49 -7.94 25.77
C THR A 231 -8.50 -7.96 27.30
N MET A 232 -9.68 -8.20 27.89
CA MET A 232 -9.84 -8.47 29.30
C MET A 232 -10.10 -9.95 29.49
N ALA A 233 -9.24 -10.65 30.20
CA ALA A 233 -9.42 -12.07 30.55
C ALA A 233 -9.49 -12.20 32.07
N ASN A 234 -10.59 -12.74 32.58
CA ASN A 234 -10.84 -12.92 34.02
C ASN A 234 -10.64 -11.62 34.83
N GLY A 235 -11.06 -10.47 34.26
CA GLY A 235 -10.90 -9.15 34.88
C GLY A 235 -9.50 -8.55 34.75
N ASN A 236 -8.53 -9.25 34.21
CA ASN A 236 -7.17 -8.75 34.02
C ASN A 236 -6.94 -8.30 32.57
N PRO A 237 -6.33 -7.12 32.35
CA PRO A 237 -5.98 -6.65 31.04
C PRO A 237 -4.84 -7.47 30.45
N GLN A 238 -4.98 -7.87 29.17
CA GLN A 238 -3.98 -8.63 28.44
C GLN A 238 -3.80 -8.06 27.03
N TYR A 239 -2.57 -8.13 26.52
CA TYR A 239 -2.23 -7.80 25.15
C TYR A 239 -1.62 -9.05 24.51
N VAL A 240 -2.43 -9.75 23.72
CA VAL A 240 -2.12 -11.10 23.25
C VAL A 240 -2.44 -11.24 21.77
N LEU A 241 -1.79 -12.21 21.11
CA LEU A 241 -2.08 -12.54 19.72
C LEU A 241 -3.47 -13.15 19.60
N THR A 242 -4.28 -12.55 18.74
CA THR A 242 -5.65 -12.98 18.45
C THR A 242 -5.80 -13.26 16.96
N GLN A 243 -6.41 -14.36 16.60
CA GLN A 243 -6.81 -14.69 15.23
C GLN A 243 -8.22 -14.19 14.92
N GLY A 244 -8.59 -14.19 13.63
CA GLY A 244 -9.95 -13.83 13.20
C GLY A 244 -10.26 -12.35 13.16
N MET A 245 -9.27 -11.49 13.36
CA MET A 245 -9.40 -10.03 13.22
C MET A 245 -9.41 -9.56 11.76
N PHE A 246 -8.98 -10.43 10.86
CA PHE A 246 -8.88 -10.13 9.43
C PHE A 246 -9.67 -11.13 8.59
N LYS A 247 -9.96 -10.71 7.36
CA LYS A 247 -10.51 -11.52 6.27
C LYS A 247 -9.50 -11.56 5.13
N ASP A 248 -9.61 -12.54 4.26
CA ASP A 248 -8.81 -12.57 3.04
C ASP A 248 -9.17 -11.37 2.14
N ARG A 249 -8.13 -10.76 1.59
CA ARG A 249 -8.26 -9.63 0.67
C ARG A 249 -8.15 -10.11 -0.76
N HIS A 250 -9.16 -9.83 -1.54
CA HIS A 250 -9.20 -10.07 -2.97
C HIS A 250 -9.01 -8.74 -3.68
N LYS A 251 -8.02 -8.65 -4.57
CA LYS A 251 -7.79 -7.45 -5.39
C LYS A 251 -7.84 -7.82 -6.85
N PHE A 252 -8.68 -7.11 -7.59
CA PHE A 252 -8.81 -7.17 -9.03
C PHE A 252 -8.24 -5.90 -9.62
N THR A 253 -7.40 -6.01 -10.64
CA THR A 253 -6.82 -4.87 -11.34
C THR A 253 -7.02 -5.07 -12.84
N PHE A 254 -7.44 -4.00 -13.51
CA PHE A 254 -7.60 -3.96 -14.95
C PHE A 254 -6.90 -2.72 -15.50
N GLY A 255 -6.17 -2.88 -16.61
CA GLY A 255 -5.44 -1.75 -17.20
C GLY A 255 -5.27 -1.87 -18.70
N GLY A 256 -5.07 -0.72 -19.34
CA GLY A 256 -4.80 -0.65 -20.77
C GLY A 256 -3.81 0.46 -21.10
N GLU A 257 -2.99 0.21 -22.10
CA GLU A 257 -2.07 1.18 -22.72
C GLU A 257 -2.29 1.20 -24.23
N PHE A 258 -2.41 2.39 -24.79
CA PHE A 258 -2.46 2.61 -26.23
C PHE A 258 -1.37 3.58 -26.66
N CYS A 259 -0.64 3.21 -27.72
CA CYS A 259 0.34 4.05 -28.40
C CYS A 259 0.26 3.73 -29.90
N GLN A 260 -0.15 4.70 -30.70
CA GLN A 260 -0.38 4.47 -32.12
C GLN A 260 0.92 4.10 -32.88
N ASP A 261 1.98 4.86 -32.68
CA ASP A 261 3.31 4.57 -33.23
C ASP A 261 4.40 5.30 -32.41
N ALA A 262 5.16 4.54 -31.64
CA ALA A 262 6.24 5.05 -30.80
C ALA A 262 7.39 5.73 -31.58
N ASN A 263 7.46 5.52 -32.89
CA ASN A 263 8.49 6.11 -33.76
C ASN A 263 7.95 7.24 -34.63
N SER A 264 6.67 7.61 -34.50
CA SER A 264 6.06 8.68 -35.29
C SER A 264 6.74 10.03 -35.05
N ARG A 265 6.79 10.85 -36.09
CA ARG A 265 7.19 12.27 -35.98
C ARG A 265 6.11 13.14 -35.34
N HIS A 266 4.84 12.68 -35.41
CA HIS A 266 3.73 13.40 -34.81
C HIS A 266 3.66 13.14 -33.30
N PHE A 267 3.63 14.21 -32.52
CA PHE A 267 3.68 14.18 -31.06
C PHE A 267 2.61 13.28 -30.43
N PHE A 268 1.34 13.46 -30.80
CA PHE A 268 0.23 12.71 -30.23
C PHE A 268 0.22 11.21 -30.61
N GLN A 269 0.78 10.84 -31.75
CA GLN A 269 0.84 9.43 -32.19
C GLN A 269 1.88 8.63 -31.40
N ARG A 270 2.94 9.28 -30.90
CA ARG A 270 4.00 8.62 -30.12
C ARG A 270 3.74 8.63 -28.60
N MET A 271 2.72 9.35 -28.15
CA MET A 271 2.31 9.34 -26.75
C MET A 271 1.71 8.00 -26.35
N HIS A 272 1.97 7.61 -25.10
CA HIS A 272 1.35 6.45 -24.45
C HIS A 272 0.17 6.93 -23.63
N TYR A 273 -1.03 6.48 -23.96
CA TYR A 273 -2.25 6.74 -23.23
C TYR A 273 -2.56 5.55 -22.34
N ARG A 274 -2.80 5.77 -21.05
CA ARG A 274 -2.99 4.72 -20.06
C ARG A 274 -4.24 4.95 -19.25
N ILE A 275 -4.96 3.87 -19.01
CA ILE A 275 -6.10 3.83 -18.10
C ILE A 275 -5.96 2.62 -17.19
N GLY A 276 -6.51 2.71 -15.97
CA GLY A 276 -6.52 1.60 -15.05
C GLY A 276 -7.63 1.73 -14.03
N ALA A 277 -8.09 0.59 -13.56
CA ALA A 277 -9.06 0.49 -12.48
C ALA A 277 -8.68 -0.67 -11.57
N SER A 278 -8.94 -0.54 -10.28
CA SER A 278 -8.82 -1.67 -9.35
C SER A 278 -9.90 -1.65 -8.30
N TYR A 279 -10.23 -2.85 -7.82
CA TYR A 279 -11.14 -3.07 -6.71
C TYR A 279 -10.50 -4.04 -5.72
N ALA A 280 -10.53 -3.69 -4.43
CA ALA A 280 -10.06 -4.57 -3.37
C ALA A 280 -11.13 -4.71 -2.27
N THR A 281 -11.38 -5.96 -1.86
CA THR A 281 -12.31 -6.27 -0.77
C THR A 281 -11.77 -5.84 0.58
N PRO A 282 -12.62 -5.58 1.56
CA PRO A 282 -12.21 -5.34 2.95
C PRO A 282 -11.42 -6.53 3.49
N TYR A 283 -10.35 -6.26 4.23
CA TYR A 283 -9.60 -7.27 4.96
C TYR A 283 -9.63 -7.07 6.48
N LEU A 284 -9.93 -5.85 6.94
CA LEU A 284 -10.08 -5.54 8.36
C LEU A 284 -11.51 -5.87 8.82
N LYS A 285 -11.63 -6.37 10.04
CA LYS A 285 -12.89 -6.40 10.79
C LYS A 285 -12.83 -5.34 11.88
N ILE A 286 -13.82 -4.46 11.92
CA ILE A 286 -13.93 -3.38 12.91
C ILE A 286 -15.23 -3.61 13.66
N ASN A 287 -15.14 -3.93 14.97
CA ASN A 287 -16.31 -4.24 15.80
C ASN A 287 -17.23 -5.32 15.20
N GLY A 288 -16.65 -6.34 14.58
CA GLY A 288 -17.39 -7.44 13.94
C GLY A 288 -17.97 -7.12 12.56
N GLN A 289 -17.85 -5.88 12.08
CA GLN A 289 -18.29 -5.44 10.75
C GLN A 289 -17.10 -5.40 9.78
N ASP A 290 -17.40 -5.47 8.48
CA ASP A 290 -16.39 -5.35 7.45
C ASP A 290 -15.85 -3.92 7.38
N GLY A 291 -14.54 -3.80 7.33
CA GLY A 291 -13.83 -2.54 7.13
C GLY A 291 -13.99 -1.98 5.70
N PRO A 292 -13.17 -1.00 5.31
CA PRO A 292 -13.33 -0.35 4.02
C PRO A 292 -12.93 -1.25 2.84
N SER A 293 -13.77 -1.24 1.80
CA SER A 293 -13.39 -1.64 0.45
C SER A 293 -12.66 -0.50 -0.25
N GLU A 294 -11.84 -0.81 -1.23
CA GLU A 294 -11.07 0.18 -1.99
C GLU A 294 -11.40 0.07 -3.47
N ILE A 295 -11.77 1.18 -4.08
CA ILE A 295 -11.92 1.34 -5.53
C ILE A 295 -10.91 2.38 -5.98
N SER A 296 -10.16 2.11 -7.04
CA SER A 296 -9.31 3.12 -7.66
C SER A 296 -9.51 3.16 -9.16
N VAL A 297 -9.41 4.37 -9.71
CA VAL A 297 -9.40 4.63 -11.15
C VAL A 297 -8.23 5.55 -11.44
N SER A 298 -7.52 5.27 -12.51
CA SER A 298 -6.38 6.09 -12.93
C SER A 298 -6.39 6.31 -14.43
N ALA A 299 -5.92 7.48 -14.84
CA ALA A 299 -5.65 7.82 -16.24
C ALA A 299 -4.35 8.59 -16.33
N GLY A 300 -3.63 8.42 -17.41
CA GLY A 300 -2.35 9.09 -17.59
C GLY A 300 -1.80 8.95 -18.99
N PHE A 301 -0.69 9.63 -19.20
CA PHE A 301 0.04 9.60 -20.46
C PHE A 301 1.54 9.58 -20.22
N GLY A 302 2.23 8.91 -21.12
CA GLY A 302 3.69 8.89 -21.22
C GLY A 302 4.14 9.71 -22.41
N ILE A 303 4.97 10.71 -22.18
CA ILE A 303 5.54 11.60 -23.20
C ILE A 303 6.96 11.12 -23.48
N PRO A 304 7.27 10.53 -24.66
CA PRO A 304 8.63 10.16 -24.98
C PRO A 304 9.47 11.41 -25.22
N ILE A 305 10.60 11.50 -24.52
CA ILE A 305 11.62 12.52 -24.69
C ILE A 305 12.63 11.98 -25.69
N VAL A 306 12.58 12.48 -26.91
CA VAL A 306 13.50 12.07 -27.99
C VAL A 306 14.70 12.99 -27.95
N ASN A 307 15.89 12.44 -27.77
CA ASN A 307 17.16 13.16 -27.88
C ASN A 307 17.98 12.64 -29.08
N SER A 308 19.03 13.38 -29.44
CA SER A 308 19.94 13.05 -30.57
C SER A 308 20.69 11.72 -30.39
N TRP A 309 20.74 11.18 -29.15
CA TRP A 309 21.42 9.93 -28.80
C TRP A 309 20.50 8.70 -28.86
N ASN A 310 19.27 8.87 -29.34
CA ASN A 310 18.26 7.81 -29.43
C ASN A 310 17.88 7.15 -28.08
N ASN A 311 18.10 7.85 -26.98
CA ASN A 311 17.65 7.43 -25.67
C ASN A 311 16.15 7.67 -25.55
N ARG A 312 15.40 6.64 -25.21
CA ARG A 312 13.93 6.69 -25.11
C ARG A 312 13.51 6.90 -23.65
N SER A 313 13.81 8.07 -23.12
CA SER A 313 13.28 8.49 -21.82
C SER A 313 11.80 8.84 -21.96
N ILE A 314 11.00 8.53 -20.96
CA ILE A 314 9.54 8.79 -20.96
C ILE A 314 9.19 9.56 -19.70
N LEU A 315 8.59 10.75 -19.90
CA LEU A 315 7.94 11.48 -18.82
C LEU A 315 6.51 10.94 -18.65
N ASN A 316 6.22 10.36 -17.51
CA ASN A 316 4.92 9.82 -17.18
C ASN A 316 4.16 10.80 -16.27
N ILE A 317 2.93 11.13 -16.63
CA ILE A 317 2.03 11.95 -15.82
C ILE A 317 0.71 11.19 -15.72
N SER A 318 0.24 10.98 -14.51
CA SER A 318 -1.04 10.32 -14.28
C SER A 318 -1.81 10.93 -13.12
N ALA A 319 -3.13 10.87 -13.23
CA ALA A 319 -4.06 11.17 -12.16
C ALA A 319 -4.70 9.88 -11.68
N GLN A 320 -4.86 9.74 -10.38
CA GLN A 320 -5.49 8.60 -9.72
C GLN A 320 -6.51 9.11 -8.71
N TRP A 321 -7.69 8.53 -8.75
CA TRP A 321 -8.72 8.68 -7.72
C TRP A 321 -8.88 7.35 -6.99
N VAL A 322 -8.80 7.39 -5.66
CA VAL A 322 -8.98 6.25 -4.77
C VAL A 322 -10.10 6.56 -3.81
N ARG A 323 -11.08 5.67 -3.72
CA ARG A 323 -12.16 5.73 -2.74
C ARG A 323 -12.09 4.53 -1.82
N GLN A 324 -12.04 4.82 -0.52
CA GLN A 324 -12.22 3.84 0.54
C GLN A 324 -13.58 4.07 1.19
N ASP A 325 -14.41 3.03 1.23
CA ASP A 325 -15.78 3.11 1.73
C ASP A 325 -16.08 1.91 2.64
N ALA A 326 -16.54 2.19 3.84
CA ALA A 326 -17.05 1.21 4.77
C ALA A 326 -18.39 1.67 5.33
N LYS A 327 -19.33 0.73 5.52
CA LYS A 327 -20.64 1.01 6.09
C LYS A 327 -20.45 1.54 7.52
N ASP A 328 -21.10 2.66 7.84
CA ASP A 328 -21.08 3.32 9.14
C ASP A 328 -19.71 3.86 9.62
N PHE A 329 -18.70 3.88 8.73
CA PHE A 329 -17.38 4.44 8.99
C PHE A 329 -17.06 5.63 8.07
N ILE A 330 -15.84 6.14 8.21
CA ILE A 330 -15.34 7.27 7.43
C ILE A 330 -15.20 6.88 5.96
N LYS A 331 -15.77 7.70 5.07
CA LYS A 331 -15.53 7.63 3.63
C LYS A 331 -14.35 8.51 3.28
N GLU A 332 -13.34 7.92 2.66
CA GLU A 332 -12.14 8.63 2.22
C GLU A 332 -12.06 8.63 0.69
N ASN A 333 -11.86 9.82 0.12
CA ASN A 333 -11.53 9.98 -1.28
C ASN A 333 -10.15 10.63 -1.37
N THR A 334 -9.25 9.99 -2.09
CA THR A 334 -7.90 10.47 -2.32
C THR A 334 -7.72 10.74 -3.80
N PHE A 335 -7.30 11.94 -4.15
CA PHE A 335 -6.89 12.29 -5.50
C PHE A 335 -5.37 12.47 -5.53
N ARG A 336 -4.69 11.80 -6.44
CA ARG A 336 -3.22 11.85 -6.60
C ARG A 336 -2.85 12.23 -8.01
N ILE A 337 -1.82 13.06 -8.13
CA ILE A 337 -1.13 13.30 -9.39
C ILE A 337 0.27 12.73 -9.26
N ASN A 338 0.62 11.80 -10.14
CA ASN A 338 1.91 11.14 -10.15
C ASN A 338 2.72 11.62 -11.35
N ILE A 339 3.96 12.04 -11.09
CA ILE A 339 4.92 12.44 -12.11
C ILE A 339 6.13 11.52 -11.98
N GLY A 340 6.46 10.81 -13.04
CA GLY A 340 7.57 9.87 -13.06
C GLY A 340 8.43 10.03 -14.31
N LEU A 341 9.71 9.76 -14.17
CA LEU A 341 10.65 9.79 -15.27
C LEU A 341 11.27 8.39 -15.42
N THR A 342 11.17 7.84 -16.63
CA THR A 342 11.79 6.56 -16.98
C THR A 342 12.97 6.87 -17.89
N PHE A 343 14.16 6.47 -17.46
CA PHE A 343 15.38 6.54 -18.28
C PHE A 343 15.64 5.17 -18.90
N ASN A 344 16.03 5.17 -20.17
CA ASN A 344 16.43 3.96 -20.86
C ASN A 344 17.78 4.22 -21.53
N GLU A 345 18.86 3.90 -20.84
CA GLU A 345 20.22 4.16 -21.30
C GLU A 345 21.01 2.86 -21.51
N ARG A 346 21.95 2.89 -22.44
CA ARG A 346 22.90 1.80 -22.66
C ARG A 346 24.09 1.99 -21.72
N TRP A 347 24.08 1.36 -20.57
CA TRP A 347 25.08 1.52 -19.52
C TRP A 347 26.50 1.07 -19.89
N PHE A 348 26.67 0.24 -20.91
CA PHE A 348 27.98 -0.31 -21.35
C PHE A 348 28.30 0.02 -22.82
N ALA A 349 27.80 1.11 -23.36
CA ALA A 349 28.18 1.57 -24.68
C ALA A 349 29.61 2.13 -24.63
N LYS A 350 30.55 1.55 -25.41
CA LYS A 350 31.85 2.14 -25.62
C LYS A 350 31.67 3.50 -26.31
N TRP A 351 32.19 4.55 -25.70
CA TRP A 351 32.28 5.86 -26.32
C TRP A 351 33.18 5.74 -27.53
N LYS A 352 32.64 5.94 -28.72
CA LYS A 352 33.48 6.17 -29.89
C LYS A 352 33.88 7.62 -29.84
N VAL A 353 35.12 7.88 -29.49
CA VAL A 353 35.76 9.18 -29.72
C VAL A 353 35.92 9.30 -31.23
N GLN A 354 35.24 10.26 -31.86
CA GLN A 354 35.47 10.69 -33.22
C GLN A 354 36.62 11.70 -33.27
#